data_e5432d75bb4c51b027b7b75a275c250b
#
_entry.id   e5432d75bb4c51b027b7b75a275c250b
#
_cell.length_a   1.000
_cell.length_b   1.000
_cell.length_c   1.000
_cell.angle_alpha   90.00
_cell.angle_beta   90.00
_cell.angle_gamma   90.00
#
_symmetry.space_group_name_H-M   'P 1'
#
loop_
_entity.id
_entity.type
_entity.pdbx_description
1 polymer ?
#
loop_
_entity_poly.entity_id
_entity_poly.type
_entity_poly.pdbx_seq_one_letter_code
_entity_poly.pdbx_strand_id
1 'polypeptide(L)'
;MIKSVTKLNEYDAFINSFLEDSKFSDPHLTQRLEAGEKPEDMLTKKDHHCFVTENSDGINGLFILLIIPEEKYLEMLIGITREESAVEDLLSFIEKSYPGYEADFVFNPRNHLIKDGLIKRSADFDKEQLKMVYTHKMPECKIPCIEPLSEEYTEQYLKMHTKDVYWTGEKVMEATDRFKTFVAVEDGVVTGYIDVTHCFAENEPFDLLVKEEYRRKGYGRQLLAKALLENEPKDMMLLVDFDNGLAINLYESMGFIKKEKGNLLTAYWKVQDR
;
A
#
# COMPACT_ATOMS: atom_id res chain seq x y z
N MET A 1 0.19 -27.55 11.08
CA MET A 1 1.69 -27.66 10.91
C MET A 1 2.12 -26.77 9.75
N ILE A 2 3.17 -25.94 9.92
CA ILE A 2 3.67 -25.01 8.89
C ILE A 2 4.87 -25.61 8.15
N LYS A 3 4.94 -25.44 6.82
CA LYS A 3 6.06 -25.89 5.97
C LYS A 3 6.37 -24.85 4.89
N SER A 4 7.67 -24.72 4.53
CA SER A 4 8.10 -23.89 3.40
C SER A 4 7.83 -24.61 2.07
N VAL A 5 7.39 -23.83 1.06
CA VAL A 5 7.16 -24.33 -0.30
C VAL A 5 7.81 -23.39 -1.32
N THR A 6 8.24 -23.95 -2.44
CA THR A 6 8.93 -23.21 -3.52
C THR A 6 8.12 -23.15 -4.81
N LYS A 7 6.96 -23.80 -4.85
CA LYS A 7 6.05 -23.80 -6.01
C LYS A 7 4.62 -23.53 -5.52
N LEU A 8 3.89 -22.69 -6.24
CA LEU A 8 2.54 -22.29 -5.89
C LEU A 8 1.45 -22.96 -6.74
N ASN A 9 1.79 -23.50 -7.91
CA ASN A 9 0.83 -24.15 -8.81
C ASN A 9 0.00 -25.28 -8.18
N GLU A 10 0.55 -25.95 -7.17
CA GLU A 10 -0.18 -27.00 -6.43
C GLU A 10 -1.30 -26.41 -5.54
N TYR A 11 -1.28 -25.10 -5.29
CA TYR A 11 -2.19 -24.38 -4.41
C TYR A 11 -3.14 -23.45 -5.16
N ASP A 12 -3.17 -23.46 -6.50
CA ASP A 12 -4.00 -22.58 -7.33
C ASP A 12 -5.48 -22.62 -6.94
N ALA A 13 -6.03 -23.82 -6.68
CA ALA A 13 -7.41 -23.95 -6.26
C ALA A 13 -7.67 -23.26 -4.91
N PHE A 14 -6.73 -23.37 -3.96
CA PHE A 14 -6.81 -22.70 -2.67
C PHE A 14 -6.73 -21.19 -2.84
N ILE A 15 -5.72 -20.70 -3.56
CA ILE A 15 -5.51 -19.28 -3.84
C ILE A 15 -6.77 -18.66 -4.49
N ASN A 16 -7.26 -19.27 -5.57
CA ASN A 16 -8.43 -18.79 -6.31
C ASN A 16 -9.70 -18.74 -5.45
N SER A 17 -9.83 -19.61 -4.45
CA SER A 17 -11.00 -19.63 -3.56
C SER A 17 -11.13 -18.35 -2.72
N PHE A 18 -10.05 -17.56 -2.56
CA PHE A 18 -10.04 -16.33 -1.77
C PHE A 18 -10.32 -15.06 -2.59
N LEU A 19 -10.17 -15.08 -3.92
CA LEU A 19 -10.26 -13.87 -4.75
C LEU A 19 -11.61 -13.15 -4.64
N GLU A 20 -12.69 -13.90 -4.52
CA GLU A 20 -14.03 -13.34 -4.39
C GLU A 20 -14.49 -13.17 -2.93
N ASP A 21 -13.65 -13.55 -1.97
CA ASP A 21 -13.97 -13.48 -0.55
C ASP A 21 -13.69 -12.07 0.00
N SER A 22 -14.75 -11.28 0.17
CA SER A 22 -14.59 -9.90 0.66
C SER A 22 -14.01 -9.78 2.08
N LYS A 23 -14.02 -10.88 2.86
CA LYS A 23 -13.57 -10.90 4.25
C LYS A 23 -12.15 -11.43 4.40
N PHE A 24 -11.79 -12.44 3.62
CA PHE A 24 -10.53 -13.16 3.78
C PHE A 24 -9.61 -13.06 2.56
N SER A 25 -10.01 -12.33 1.49
CA SER A 25 -9.10 -12.02 0.38
C SER A 25 -7.94 -11.17 0.88
N ASP A 26 -6.78 -11.39 0.30
CA ASP A 26 -5.62 -10.54 0.51
C ASP A 26 -5.58 -9.45 -0.56
N PRO A 27 -5.45 -8.16 -0.19
CA PRO A 27 -5.50 -7.05 -1.15
C PRO A 27 -4.35 -7.06 -2.15
N HIS A 28 -3.13 -7.42 -1.72
CA HIS A 28 -1.96 -7.49 -2.60
C HIS A 28 -2.05 -8.68 -3.56
N LEU A 29 -2.52 -9.83 -3.09
CA LEU A 29 -2.77 -10.98 -3.95
C LEU A 29 -3.80 -10.64 -5.03
N THR A 30 -4.93 -10.06 -4.62
CA THR A 30 -6.00 -9.66 -5.55
C THR A 30 -5.48 -8.68 -6.60
N GLN A 31 -4.75 -7.64 -6.19
CA GLN A 31 -4.19 -6.63 -7.09
C GLN A 31 -3.23 -7.25 -8.13
N ARG A 32 -2.33 -8.13 -7.69
CA ARG A 32 -1.34 -8.78 -8.57
C ARG A 32 -2.01 -9.68 -9.61
N LEU A 33 -2.98 -10.49 -9.19
CA LEU A 33 -3.71 -11.37 -10.10
C LEU A 33 -4.61 -10.59 -11.07
N GLU A 34 -5.24 -9.50 -10.63
CA GLU A 34 -5.98 -8.57 -11.52
C GLU A 34 -5.04 -7.91 -12.55
N ALA A 35 -3.78 -7.65 -12.20
CA ALA A 35 -2.73 -7.16 -13.11
C ALA A 35 -2.18 -8.24 -14.06
N GLY A 36 -2.64 -9.50 -13.94
CA GLY A 36 -2.24 -10.62 -14.80
C GLY A 36 -0.94 -11.31 -14.36
N GLU A 37 -0.42 -11.02 -13.17
CA GLU A 37 0.67 -11.80 -12.58
C GLU A 37 0.19 -13.21 -12.23
N LYS A 38 1.10 -14.18 -12.32
CA LYS A 38 0.83 -15.55 -11.84
C LYS A 38 1.31 -15.71 -10.41
N PRO A 39 0.71 -16.62 -9.61
CA PRO A 39 1.19 -16.89 -8.26
C PRO A 39 2.69 -17.18 -8.18
N GLU A 40 3.24 -17.93 -9.15
CA GLU A 40 4.66 -18.26 -9.20
C GLU A 40 5.57 -17.04 -9.30
N ASP A 41 5.14 -15.98 -9.97
CA ASP A 41 5.92 -14.75 -10.16
C ASP A 41 6.21 -14.06 -8.81
N MET A 42 5.36 -14.30 -7.80
CA MET A 42 5.50 -13.76 -6.45
C MET A 42 6.70 -14.34 -5.68
N LEU A 43 7.23 -15.49 -6.10
CA LEU A 43 8.39 -16.15 -5.49
C LEU A 43 9.69 -15.98 -6.29
N THR A 44 9.69 -15.14 -7.32
CA THR A 44 10.89 -14.92 -8.15
C THR A 44 11.99 -14.12 -7.45
N LYS A 45 11.67 -13.35 -6.43
CA LYS A 45 12.64 -12.59 -5.65
C LYS A 45 13.28 -13.46 -4.57
N LYS A 46 14.61 -13.31 -4.41
CA LYS A 46 15.44 -14.11 -3.50
C LYS A 46 14.93 -14.14 -2.05
N ASP A 47 14.44 -13.01 -1.57
CA ASP A 47 14.05 -12.81 -0.17
C ASP A 47 12.55 -13.07 0.09
N HIS A 48 11.82 -13.55 -0.92
CA HIS A 48 10.42 -13.96 -0.81
C HIS A 48 10.31 -15.46 -0.51
N HIS A 49 9.65 -15.78 0.59
CA HIS A 49 9.47 -17.16 1.08
C HIS A 49 8.00 -17.47 1.25
N CYS A 50 7.55 -18.59 0.70
CA CYS A 50 6.18 -19.06 0.90
C CYS A 50 6.11 -20.15 1.97
N PHE A 51 5.11 -20.01 2.83
CA PHE A 51 4.78 -20.98 3.88
C PHE A 51 3.32 -21.39 3.73
N VAL A 52 3.07 -22.68 3.87
CA VAL A 52 1.70 -23.20 3.96
C VAL A 52 1.46 -23.88 5.29
N THR A 53 0.24 -23.77 5.78
CA THR A 53 -0.23 -24.51 6.95
C THR A 53 -1.21 -25.58 6.53
N GLU A 54 -1.20 -26.70 7.22
CA GLU A 54 -2.07 -27.84 6.95
C GLU A 54 -2.69 -28.37 8.25
N ASN A 55 -3.91 -28.84 8.17
CA ASN A 55 -4.63 -29.61 9.19
C ASN A 55 -5.02 -31.00 8.65
N SER A 56 -5.94 -31.73 9.32
CA SER A 56 -6.43 -33.03 8.87
C SER A 56 -7.15 -33.01 7.52
N ASP A 57 -7.70 -31.86 7.14
CA ASP A 57 -8.53 -31.66 5.95
C ASP A 57 -7.74 -31.12 4.74
N GLY A 58 -6.45 -30.86 4.93
CA GLY A 58 -5.55 -30.36 3.91
C GLY A 58 -4.98 -28.99 4.22
N ILE A 59 -4.67 -28.21 3.16
CA ILE A 59 -4.16 -26.84 3.31
C ILE A 59 -5.24 -25.93 3.90
N ASN A 60 -4.84 -25.16 4.93
CA ASN A 60 -5.73 -24.20 5.61
C ASN A 60 -5.17 -22.77 5.70
N GLY A 61 -3.91 -22.55 5.28
CA GLY A 61 -3.32 -21.22 5.18
C GLY A 61 -2.14 -21.17 4.21
N LEU A 62 -1.97 -20.02 3.53
CA LEU A 62 -0.83 -19.73 2.68
C LEU A 62 -0.35 -18.30 2.96
N PHE A 63 0.96 -18.18 3.18
CA PHE A 63 1.59 -16.91 3.57
C PHE A 63 2.87 -16.71 2.77
N ILE A 64 3.03 -15.54 2.16
CA ILE A 64 4.28 -15.13 1.51
C ILE A 64 4.91 -14.05 2.36
N LEU A 65 6.13 -14.31 2.82
CA LEU A 65 6.91 -13.40 3.65
C LEU A 65 8.12 -12.91 2.85
N LEU A 66 8.37 -11.59 2.91
CA LEU A 66 9.68 -11.01 2.67
C LEU A 66 10.50 -11.17 3.94
N ILE A 67 11.74 -11.69 3.85
CA ILE A 67 12.61 -11.88 5.01
C ILE A 67 13.99 -11.32 4.67
N ILE A 68 14.43 -10.28 5.42
CA ILE A 68 15.73 -9.61 5.27
C ILE A 68 16.55 -9.84 6.54
N PRO A 69 17.35 -10.92 6.61
CA PRO A 69 18.07 -11.29 7.83
C PRO A 69 19.08 -10.25 8.30
N GLU A 70 19.73 -9.53 7.38
CA GLU A 70 20.73 -8.52 7.66
C GLU A 70 20.15 -7.32 8.43
N GLU A 71 18.86 -7.03 8.20
CA GLU A 71 18.12 -5.93 8.85
C GLU A 71 17.28 -6.42 10.02
N LYS A 72 17.23 -7.73 10.26
CA LYS A 72 16.25 -8.37 11.18
C LYS A 72 14.83 -7.90 10.91
N TYR A 73 14.47 -7.88 9.63
CA TYR A 73 13.17 -7.41 9.15
C TYR A 73 12.40 -8.53 8.46
N LEU A 74 11.10 -8.54 8.66
CA LEU A 74 10.16 -9.46 8.02
C LEU A 74 8.89 -8.69 7.65
N GLU A 75 8.32 -8.97 6.48
CA GLU A 75 7.02 -8.44 6.08
C GLU A 75 6.13 -9.55 5.54
N MET A 76 4.88 -9.63 5.98
CA MET A 76 3.88 -10.48 5.36
C MET A 76 3.31 -9.79 4.13
N LEU A 77 3.79 -10.19 2.95
CA LEU A 77 3.35 -9.67 1.66
C LEU A 77 1.97 -10.19 1.25
N ILE A 78 1.67 -11.45 1.60
CA ILE A 78 0.38 -12.10 1.32
C ILE A 78 0.04 -13.02 2.49
N GLY A 79 -1.22 -12.98 2.92
CA GLY A 79 -1.74 -13.86 3.96
C GLY A 79 -3.19 -14.24 3.72
N ILE A 80 -3.44 -15.51 3.33
CA ILE A 80 -4.78 -16.04 3.08
C ILE A 80 -5.08 -17.26 3.94
N THR A 81 -6.12 -17.14 4.75
CA THR A 81 -6.67 -18.22 5.57
C THR A 81 -8.08 -17.88 6.05
N ARG A 82 -8.90 -18.90 6.31
CA ARG A 82 -10.19 -18.83 7.02
C ARG A 82 -10.15 -19.48 8.40
N GLU A 83 -8.96 -19.88 8.86
CA GLU A 83 -8.80 -20.61 10.11
C GLU A 83 -7.82 -19.92 11.08
N GLU A 84 -8.27 -19.78 12.34
CA GLU A 84 -7.44 -19.22 13.41
C GLU A 84 -6.18 -20.05 13.66
N SER A 85 -6.29 -21.38 13.53
CA SER A 85 -5.17 -22.30 13.71
C SER A 85 -4.02 -22.03 12.72
N ALA A 86 -4.34 -21.65 11.49
CA ALA A 86 -3.32 -21.31 10.48
C ALA A 86 -2.58 -20.01 10.83
N VAL A 87 -3.28 -19.00 11.34
CA VAL A 87 -2.66 -17.76 11.84
C VAL A 87 -1.76 -18.06 13.03
N GLU A 88 -2.23 -18.87 13.98
CA GLU A 88 -1.47 -19.22 15.17
C GLU A 88 -0.21 -20.04 14.83
N ASP A 89 -0.31 -20.96 13.86
CA ASP A 89 0.85 -21.71 13.34
C ASP A 89 1.88 -20.74 12.69
N LEU A 90 1.44 -19.75 11.90
CA LEU A 90 2.32 -18.74 11.31
C LEU A 90 3.02 -17.90 12.38
N LEU A 91 2.25 -17.29 13.28
CA LEU A 91 2.80 -16.36 14.26
C LEU A 91 3.72 -17.07 15.26
N SER A 92 3.38 -18.29 15.68
CA SER A 92 4.24 -19.13 16.51
C SER A 92 5.52 -19.55 15.79
N PHE A 93 5.45 -19.79 14.47
CA PHE A 93 6.64 -20.04 13.66
C PHE A 93 7.56 -18.82 13.62
N ILE A 94 6.99 -17.61 13.42
CA ILE A 94 7.74 -16.36 13.41
C ILE A 94 8.43 -16.14 14.76
N GLU A 95 7.71 -16.30 15.90
CA GLU A 95 8.27 -16.19 17.24
C GLU A 95 9.45 -17.11 17.47
N LYS A 96 9.38 -18.32 16.94
CA LYS A 96 10.43 -19.34 17.12
C LYS A 96 11.63 -19.11 16.22
N SER A 97 11.41 -18.68 14.97
CA SER A 97 12.43 -18.67 13.91
C SER A 97 13.12 -17.33 13.75
N TYR A 98 12.45 -16.23 14.17
CA TYR A 98 12.89 -14.85 13.93
C TYR A 98 12.83 -13.98 15.21
N PRO A 99 13.43 -14.42 16.35
CA PRO A 99 13.46 -13.60 17.56
C PRO A 99 14.20 -12.27 17.31
N GLY A 100 13.67 -11.18 17.84
CA GLY A 100 14.23 -9.83 17.73
C GLY A 100 14.02 -9.16 16.36
N TYR A 101 13.23 -9.76 15.46
CA TYR A 101 12.86 -9.12 14.18
C TYR A 101 11.77 -8.09 14.38
N GLU A 102 11.78 -7.08 13.52
CA GLU A 102 10.64 -6.21 13.27
C GLU A 102 9.80 -6.85 12.15
N ALA A 103 8.51 -7.04 12.41
CA ALA A 103 7.62 -7.78 11.52
C ALA A 103 6.39 -6.93 11.17
N ASP A 104 6.24 -6.64 9.88
CA ASP A 104 5.13 -5.88 9.33
C ASP A 104 4.09 -6.81 8.71
N PHE A 105 2.83 -6.50 8.93
CA PHE A 105 1.71 -7.26 8.39
C PHE A 105 0.76 -6.31 7.68
N VAL A 106 0.62 -6.48 6.36
CA VAL A 106 -0.35 -5.74 5.56
C VAL A 106 -1.46 -6.70 5.12
N PHE A 107 -2.69 -6.43 5.50
CA PHE A 107 -3.79 -7.36 5.28
C PHE A 107 -5.15 -6.65 5.17
N ASN A 108 -6.16 -7.41 4.74
CA ASN A 108 -7.55 -6.95 4.69
C ASN A 108 -8.07 -6.68 6.11
N PRO A 109 -8.51 -5.45 6.45
CA PRO A 109 -8.99 -5.10 7.79
C PRO A 109 -10.20 -5.94 8.26
N ARG A 110 -10.94 -6.55 7.31
CA ARG A 110 -12.05 -7.48 7.61
C ARG A 110 -11.57 -8.87 8.05
N ASN A 111 -10.30 -9.21 7.82
CA ASN A 111 -9.70 -10.46 8.29
C ASN A 111 -9.35 -10.37 9.78
N HIS A 112 -10.38 -10.53 10.62
CA HIS A 112 -10.25 -10.47 12.06
C HIS A 112 -9.32 -11.55 12.63
N LEU A 113 -9.10 -12.68 11.92
CA LEU A 113 -8.23 -13.76 12.40
C LEU A 113 -6.78 -13.29 12.51
N ILE A 114 -6.25 -12.63 11.46
CA ILE A 114 -4.91 -12.06 11.47
C ILE A 114 -4.84 -10.96 12.52
N LYS A 115 -5.82 -10.04 12.53
CA LYS A 115 -5.89 -8.94 13.49
C LYS A 115 -5.87 -9.42 14.93
N ASP A 116 -6.73 -10.38 15.28
CA ASP A 116 -6.84 -10.91 16.66
C ASP A 116 -5.56 -11.65 17.07
N GLY A 117 -4.93 -12.40 16.15
CA GLY A 117 -3.65 -13.06 16.40
C GLY A 117 -2.52 -12.07 16.72
N LEU A 118 -2.48 -10.93 16.03
CA LEU A 118 -1.50 -9.86 16.25
C LEU A 118 -1.81 -9.06 17.52
N ILE A 119 -3.09 -8.81 17.84
CA ILE A 119 -3.49 -8.19 19.13
C ILE A 119 -3.00 -9.03 20.31
N LYS A 120 -3.15 -10.37 20.26
CA LYS A 120 -2.65 -11.28 21.30
C LYS A 120 -1.13 -11.15 21.54
N ARG A 121 -0.39 -10.65 20.54
CA ARG A 121 1.05 -10.44 20.55
C ARG A 121 1.47 -8.99 20.79
N SER A 122 0.49 -8.14 21.14
CA SER A 122 0.70 -6.71 21.40
C SER A 122 1.32 -5.95 20.23
N ALA A 123 0.94 -6.30 18.99
CA ALA A 123 1.32 -5.53 17.82
C ALA A 123 0.65 -4.14 17.82
N ASP A 124 1.34 -3.15 17.32
CA ASP A 124 0.80 -1.82 17.06
C ASP A 124 0.09 -1.82 15.70
N PHE A 125 -0.93 -0.97 15.54
CA PHE A 125 -1.72 -0.89 14.31
C PHE A 125 -1.78 0.54 13.80
N ASP A 126 -1.61 0.69 12.48
CA ASP A 126 -1.96 1.92 11.80
C ASP A 126 -3.48 2.09 11.66
N LYS A 127 -3.87 3.22 11.11
CA LYS A 127 -5.24 3.43 10.67
C LYS A 127 -5.57 2.56 9.45
N GLU A 128 -6.81 2.10 9.39
CA GLU A 128 -7.33 1.47 8.17
C GLU A 128 -7.24 2.45 7.01
N GLN A 129 -6.76 1.97 5.86
CA GLN A 129 -6.71 2.72 4.63
C GLN A 129 -7.73 2.20 3.62
N LEU A 130 -8.47 3.12 3.03
CA LEU A 130 -9.39 2.85 1.93
C LEU A 130 -8.64 2.89 0.61
N LYS A 131 -8.77 1.87 -0.22
CA LYS A 131 -8.37 1.95 -1.62
C LYS A 131 -9.44 2.71 -2.41
N MET A 132 -9.02 3.72 -3.17
CA MET A 132 -9.86 4.40 -4.14
C MET A 132 -9.26 4.29 -5.54
N VAL A 133 -10.09 4.12 -6.55
CA VAL A 133 -9.67 3.97 -7.96
C VAL A 133 -10.31 5.06 -8.82
N TYR A 134 -9.53 5.58 -9.75
CA TYR A 134 -9.98 6.60 -10.68
C TYR A 134 -10.84 6.01 -11.79
N THR A 135 -11.94 6.67 -12.12
CA THR A 135 -12.91 6.19 -13.11
C THR A 135 -12.71 6.81 -14.50
N HIS A 136 -11.65 7.55 -14.74
CA HIS A 136 -11.41 8.35 -15.96
C HIS A 136 -12.52 9.39 -16.23
N LYS A 137 -13.17 9.88 -15.18
CA LYS A 137 -14.28 10.85 -15.26
C LYS A 137 -13.99 12.08 -14.38
N MET A 138 -12.88 12.76 -14.66
CA MET A 138 -12.56 14.00 -13.99
C MET A 138 -13.48 15.12 -14.47
N PRO A 139 -14.08 15.92 -13.55
CA PRO A 139 -14.79 17.13 -13.92
C PRO A 139 -13.83 18.19 -14.48
N GLU A 140 -14.32 19.08 -15.30
CA GLU A 140 -13.52 20.20 -15.82
C GLU A 140 -12.85 20.98 -14.67
N CYS A 141 -11.54 21.13 -14.75
CA CYS A 141 -10.73 21.81 -13.74
C CYS A 141 -9.66 22.69 -14.41
N LYS A 142 -9.69 24.00 -14.11
CA LYS A 142 -8.60 24.90 -14.51
C LYS A 142 -7.43 24.72 -13.54
N ILE A 143 -6.21 24.72 -14.09
CA ILE A 143 -4.96 24.49 -13.33
C ILE A 143 -3.92 25.61 -13.53
N PRO A 144 -4.30 26.91 -13.34
CA PRO A 144 -3.42 28.03 -13.71
C PRO A 144 -2.16 28.17 -12.85
N CYS A 145 -2.15 27.58 -11.64
CA CYS A 145 -1.09 27.73 -10.67
C CYS A 145 -0.23 26.46 -10.49
N ILE A 146 -0.35 25.48 -11.38
CA ILE A 146 0.34 24.19 -11.24
C ILE A 146 1.41 24.05 -12.31
N GLU A 147 2.63 23.79 -11.86
CA GLU A 147 3.80 23.59 -12.73
C GLU A 147 4.65 22.40 -12.25
N PRO A 148 5.47 21.79 -13.12
CA PRO A 148 6.45 20.80 -12.70
C PRO A 148 7.43 21.39 -11.69
N LEU A 149 7.90 20.57 -10.73
CA LEU A 149 8.94 20.99 -9.82
C LEU A 149 10.19 21.38 -10.60
N SER A 150 10.69 22.61 -10.35
CA SER A 150 11.92 23.16 -10.93
C SER A 150 12.95 23.43 -9.84
N GLU A 151 14.22 23.71 -10.24
CA GLU A 151 15.29 24.07 -9.30
C GLU A 151 14.91 25.26 -8.41
N GLU A 152 14.16 26.21 -8.93
CA GLU A 152 13.69 27.40 -8.22
C GLU A 152 12.85 27.05 -6.98
N TYR A 153 12.05 26.00 -7.07
CA TYR A 153 11.11 25.59 -6.00
C TYR A 153 11.57 24.43 -5.13
N THR A 154 12.72 23.83 -5.47
CA THR A 154 13.25 22.64 -4.79
C THR A 154 13.38 22.84 -3.28
N GLU A 155 13.98 23.96 -2.83
CA GLU A 155 14.16 24.20 -1.39
C GLU A 155 12.84 24.33 -0.65
N GLN A 156 11.83 24.97 -1.29
CA GLN A 156 10.50 25.13 -0.69
C GLN A 156 9.77 23.78 -0.61
N TYR A 157 9.86 22.96 -1.67
CA TYR A 157 9.29 21.61 -1.70
C TYR A 157 9.89 20.72 -0.61
N LEU A 158 11.21 20.62 -0.50
CA LEU A 158 11.90 19.81 0.50
C LEU A 158 11.57 20.21 1.95
N LYS A 159 11.32 21.51 2.21
CA LYS A 159 10.88 21.98 3.53
C LYS A 159 9.45 21.54 3.89
N MET A 160 8.63 21.25 2.90
CA MET A 160 7.25 20.81 3.10
C MET A 160 7.16 19.29 3.26
N HIS A 161 8.10 18.54 2.69
CA HIS A 161 8.05 17.09 2.66
C HIS A 161 8.38 16.46 4.03
N THR A 162 7.69 15.38 4.37
CA THR A 162 7.91 14.63 5.61
C THR A 162 9.26 13.89 5.55
N LYS A 163 10.00 13.90 6.66
CA LYS A 163 11.34 13.27 6.76
C LYS A 163 11.30 11.87 7.37
N ASP A 164 10.24 11.54 8.08
CA ASP A 164 10.10 10.27 8.80
C ASP A 164 9.41 9.20 7.95
N VAL A 165 9.73 9.16 6.64
CA VAL A 165 9.18 8.21 5.68
C VAL A 165 10.29 7.67 4.78
N TYR A 166 10.09 6.48 4.18
CA TYR A 166 11.08 5.91 3.27
C TYR A 166 11.33 6.79 2.04
N TRP A 167 10.27 7.29 1.40
CA TRP A 167 10.33 8.20 0.26
C TRP A 167 10.33 9.64 0.73
N THR A 168 11.51 10.13 1.14
CA THR A 168 11.72 11.57 1.42
C THR A 168 11.70 12.38 0.14
N GLY A 169 11.50 13.69 0.23
CA GLY A 169 11.51 14.57 -0.95
C GLY A 169 12.79 14.44 -1.80
N GLU A 170 13.95 14.26 -1.16
CA GLU A 170 15.22 14.05 -1.86
C GLU A 170 15.19 12.75 -2.68
N LYS A 171 14.73 11.64 -2.08
CA LYS A 171 14.64 10.35 -2.78
C LYS A 171 13.61 10.37 -3.91
N VAL A 172 12.48 11.07 -3.73
CA VAL A 172 11.48 11.26 -4.78
C VAL A 172 12.09 12.01 -5.97
N MET A 173 12.84 13.08 -5.72
CA MET A 173 13.53 13.86 -6.75
C MET A 173 14.63 13.06 -7.48
N GLU A 174 15.32 12.16 -6.81
CA GLU A 174 16.34 11.28 -7.41
C GLU A 174 15.71 10.18 -8.27
N ALA A 175 14.52 9.69 -7.91
CA ALA A 175 13.83 8.60 -8.60
C ALA A 175 12.91 9.12 -9.72
N THR A 176 13.47 9.86 -10.68
CA THR A 176 12.72 10.48 -11.80
C THR A 176 12.14 9.49 -12.79
N ASP A 177 12.62 8.25 -12.80
CA ASP A 177 12.05 7.13 -13.56
C ASP A 177 10.75 6.61 -12.92
N ARG A 178 10.54 6.89 -11.63
CA ARG A 178 9.38 6.46 -10.86
C ARG A 178 8.39 7.59 -10.59
N PHE A 179 8.86 8.78 -10.22
CA PHE A 179 8.02 9.89 -9.78
C PHE A 179 8.05 11.08 -10.73
N LYS A 180 6.90 11.77 -10.83
CA LYS A 180 6.76 13.14 -11.30
C LYS A 180 6.24 13.99 -10.16
N THR A 181 6.83 15.16 -9.94
CA THR A 181 6.41 16.11 -8.91
C THR A 181 5.85 17.37 -9.55
N PHE A 182 4.69 17.80 -9.09
CA PHE A 182 4.09 19.10 -9.44
C PHE A 182 3.92 19.95 -8.20
N VAL A 183 4.10 21.26 -8.35
CA VAL A 183 3.93 22.25 -7.30
C VAL A 183 2.83 23.22 -7.65
N ALA A 184 2.08 23.67 -6.63
CA ALA A 184 1.18 24.80 -6.73
C ALA A 184 1.91 26.06 -6.27
N VAL A 185 1.95 27.08 -7.12
CA VAL A 185 2.69 28.32 -6.87
C VAL A 185 1.74 29.51 -6.88
N GLU A 186 1.84 30.39 -5.86
CA GLU A 186 1.17 31.68 -5.76
C GLU A 186 2.23 32.74 -5.38
N ASP A 187 2.41 33.74 -6.23
CA ASP A 187 3.36 34.85 -6.03
C ASP A 187 4.81 34.38 -5.67
N GLY A 188 5.31 33.33 -6.35
CA GLY A 188 6.64 32.74 -6.13
C GLY A 188 6.76 31.87 -4.89
N VAL A 189 5.64 31.61 -4.20
CA VAL A 189 5.60 30.74 -3.01
C VAL A 189 4.94 29.42 -3.36
N VAL A 190 5.63 28.30 -3.05
CA VAL A 190 5.04 26.96 -3.14
C VAL A 190 3.99 26.79 -2.05
N THR A 191 2.75 26.65 -2.45
CA THR A 191 1.58 26.51 -1.56
C THR A 191 1.18 25.08 -1.30
N GLY A 192 1.62 24.15 -2.19
CA GLY A 192 1.36 22.72 -2.11
C GLY A 192 2.16 21.95 -3.15
N TYR A 193 2.17 20.63 -3.03
CA TYR A 193 2.77 19.73 -4.02
C TYR A 193 2.00 18.45 -4.16
N ILE A 194 2.28 17.72 -5.24
CA ILE A 194 1.86 16.34 -5.44
C ILE A 194 3.00 15.54 -6.07
N ASP A 195 3.32 14.41 -5.45
CA ASP A 195 4.20 13.39 -6.01
C ASP A 195 3.34 12.26 -6.60
N VAL A 196 3.59 11.91 -7.83
CA VAL A 196 2.80 10.90 -8.52
C VAL A 196 3.71 9.88 -9.19
N THR A 197 3.44 8.58 -9.01
CA THR A 197 4.13 7.53 -9.77
C THR A 197 3.68 7.56 -11.22
N HIS A 198 4.57 7.17 -12.16
CA HIS A 198 4.25 7.15 -13.59
C HIS A 198 4.79 5.93 -14.35
N CYS A 199 5.49 5.04 -13.65
CA CYS A 199 6.14 3.87 -14.23
C CYS A 199 5.27 2.61 -14.26
N PHE A 200 4.10 2.62 -13.60
CA PHE A 200 3.22 1.46 -13.48
C PHE A 200 2.07 1.50 -14.47
N ALA A 201 1.35 0.39 -14.61
CA ALA A 201 0.07 0.34 -15.32
C ALA A 201 -1.02 1.07 -14.52
N GLU A 202 -1.10 0.85 -13.21
CA GLU A 202 -1.92 1.58 -12.25
C GLU A 202 -0.97 2.45 -11.40
N ASN A 203 -1.00 3.77 -11.59
CA ASN A 203 -0.15 4.72 -10.87
C ASN A 203 -0.88 5.28 -9.64
N GLU A 204 -0.15 6.05 -8.83
CA GLU A 204 -0.63 6.55 -7.55
C GLU A 204 -0.25 8.02 -7.34
N PRO A 205 -1.18 8.91 -6.94
CA PRO A 205 -0.85 10.17 -6.30
C PRO A 205 -0.29 9.86 -4.91
N PHE A 206 1.02 9.65 -4.86
CA PHE A 206 1.74 9.06 -3.73
C PHE A 206 1.71 9.96 -2.49
N ASP A 207 1.96 11.26 -2.69
CA ASP A 207 1.87 12.25 -1.62
C ASP A 207 1.24 13.54 -2.16
N LEU A 208 0.29 14.09 -1.44
CA LEU A 208 -0.43 15.34 -1.76
C LEU A 208 -0.55 16.21 -0.52
N LEU A 209 0.18 17.32 -0.52
CA LEU A 209 0.14 18.26 0.59
C LEU A 209 -0.15 19.70 0.12
N VAL A 210 -1.02 20.38 0.85
CA VAL A 210 -1.25 21.83 0.73
C VAL A 210 -1.03 22.46 2.10
N LYS A 211 -0.20 23.51 2.16
CA LYS A 211 0.06 24.27 3.39
C LYS A 211 -1.26 24.74 4.02
N GLU A 212 -1.33 24.70 5.33
CA GLU A 212 -2.58 24.93 6.07
C GLU A 212 -3.24 26.28 5.72
N GLU A 213 -2.45 27.34 5.64
CA GLU A 213 -2.89 28.71 5.31
C GLU A 213 -3.37 28.88 3.87
N TYR A 214 -3.07 27.88 3.00
CA TYR A 214 -3.51 27.85 1.59
C TYR A 214 -4.61 26.81 1.32
N ARG A 215 -5.05 26.08 2.34
CA ARG A 215 -6.16 25.11 2.19
C ARG A 215 -7.47 25.83 1.86
N ARG A 216 -8.41 25.12 1.29
CA ARG A 216 -9.75 25.57 0.88
C ARG A 216 -9.76 26.61 -0.25
N LYS A 217 -8.61 26.89 -0.87
CA LYS A 217 -8.47 27.74 -2.07
C LYS A 217 -8.46 26.96 -3.39
N GLY A 218 -8.61 25.62 -3.34
CA GLY A 218 -8.68 24.77 -4.52
C GLY A 218 -7.35 24.20 -5.01
N TYR A 219 -6.20 24.46 -4.36
CA TYR A 219 -4.90 23.99 -4.79
C TYR A 219 -4.81 22.46 -4.83
N GLY A 220 -5.31 21.75 -3.81
CA GLY A 220 -5.29 20.28 -3.81
C GLY A 220 -6.06 19.68 -4.99
N ARG A 221 -7.19 20.29 -5.37
CA ARG A 221 -7.96 19.90 -6.56
C ARG A 221 -7.17 20.12 -7.85
N GLN A 222 -6.48 21.27 -7.98
CA GLN A 222 -5.66 21.57 -9.16
C GLN A 222 -4.45 20.66 -9.27
N LEU A 223 -3.75 20.37 -8.17
CA LEU A 223 -2.62 19.43 -8.12
C LEU A 223 -3.07 18.03 -8.56
N LEU A 224 -4.17 17.54 -8.00
CA LEU A 224 -4.72 16.24 -8.37
C LEU A 224 -5.17 16.20 -9.84
N ALA A 225 -5.82 17.27 -10.33
CA ALA A 225 -6.21 17.40 -11.73
C ALA A 225 -4.99 17.32 -12.67
N LYS A 226 -3.89 18.01 -12.32
CA LYS A 226 -2.64 17.94 -13.08
C LYS A 226 -2.08 16.52 -13.12
N ALA A 227 -2.02 15.84 -11.98
CA ALA A 227 -1.55 14.46 -11.90
C ALA A 227 -2.40 13.51 -12.76
N LEU A 228 -3.73 13.64 -12.70
CA LEU A 228 -4.65 12.83 -13.52
C LEU A 228 -4.43 13.06 -15.02
N LEU A 229 -4.32 14.32 -15.47
CA LEU A 229 -4.07 14.66 -16.87
C LEU A 229 -2.72 14.11 -17.40
N GLU A 230 -1.68 14.16 -16.57
CA GLU A 230 -0.35 13.65 -16.92
C GLU A 230 -0.28 12.11 -16.91
N ASN A 231 -1.19 11.46 -16.21
CA ASN A 231 -1.25 10.00 -16.13
C ASN A 231 -2.04 9.35 -17.26
N GLU A 232 -2.98 10.06 -17.89
CA GLU A 232 -3.80 9.51 -18.96
C GLU A 232 -2.97 8.86 -20.10
N PRO A 233 -3.35 7.71 -20.64
CA PRO A 233 -4.61 6.96 -20.36
C PRO A 233 -4.45 5.84 -19.31
N LYS A 234 -3.41 5.87 -18.48
CA LYS A 234 -3.14 4.84 -17.48
C LYS A 234 -4.12 4.91 -16.31
N ASP A 235 -4.33 3.78 -15.67
CA ASP A 235 -5.12 3.70 -14.44
C ASP A 235 -4.45 4.44 -13.28
N MET A 236 -5.25 4.84 -12.31
CA MET A 236 -4.76 5.48 -11.08
C MET A 236 -5.57 5.02 -9.86
N MET A 237 -4.86 4.72 -8.80
CA MET A 237 -5.42 4.38 -7.51
C MET A 237 -4.77 5.19 -6.40
N LEU A 238 -5.35 5.22 -5.23
CA LEU A 238 -4.74 5.76 -4.02
C LEU A 238 -5.19 5.00 -2.77
N LEU A 239 -4.40 5.15 -1.72
CA LEU A 239 -4.76 4.76 -0.36
C LEU A 239 -5.00 6.03 0.47
N VAL A 240 -6.02 6.02 1.29
CA VAL A 240 -6.37 7.15 2.16
C VAL A 240 -6.91 6.65 3.49
N ASP A 241 -6.51 7.28 4.60
CA ASP A 241 -7.04 6.94 5.91
C ASP A 241 -8.57 7.01 5.92
N PHE A 242 -9.22 6.00 6.46
CA PHE A 242 -10.69 5.87 6.42
C PHE A 242 -11.41 7.03 7.12
N ASP A 243 -10.75 7.69 8.07
CA ASP A 243 -11.27 8.83 8.83
C ASP A 243 -10.90 10.20 8.22
N ASN A 244 -10.12 10.22 7.13
CA ASN A 244 -9.74 11.45 6.43
C ASN A 244 -10.85 11.92 5.45
N GLY A 245 -12.00 12.32 6.02
CA GLY A 245 -13.14 12.76 5.21
C GLY A 245 -12.85 13.92 4.26
N LEU A 246 -11.90 14.79 4.58
CA LEU A 246 -11.52 15.90 3.70
C LEU A 246 -10.84 15.41 2.42
N ALA A 247 -9.90 14.49 2.55
CA ALA A 247 -9.20 13.90 1.40
C ALA A 247 -10.16 13.01 0.59
N ILE A 248 -10.96 12.16 1.26
CA ILE A 248 -11.95 11.31 0.59
C ILE A 248 -12.92 12.16 -0.26
N ASN A 249 -13.47 13.25 0.30
CA ASN A 249 -14.36 14.15 -0.45
C ASN A 249 -13.65 14.81 -1.65
N LEU A 250 -12.37 15.16 -1.52
CA LEU A 250 -11.57 15.67 -2.63
C LEU A 250 -11.48 14.63 -3.73
N TYR A 251 -11.05 13.40 -3.42
CA TYR A 251 -10.89 12.32 -4.38
C TYR A 251 -12.21 11.94 -5.06
N GLU A 252 -13.30 11.77 -4.30
CA GLU A 252 -14.63 11.51 -4.87
C GLU A 252 -15.06 12.64 -5.83
N SER A 253 -14.80 13.90 -5.48
CA SER A 253 -15.11 15.05 -6.34
C SER A 253 -14.28 15.09 -7.63
N MET A 254 -13.18 14.32 -7.70
CA MET A 254 -12.27 14.23 -8.85
C MET A 254 -12.44 12.93 -9.64
N GLY A 255 -13.48 12.15 -9.35
CA GLY A 255 -13.83 10.95 -10.10
C GLY A 255 -13.23 9.66 -9.56
N PHE A 256 -12.70 9.65 -8.34
CA PHE A 256 -12.34 8.41 -7.65
C PHE A 256 -13.57 7.79 -6.99
N ILE A 257 -13.58 6.48 -6.91
CA ILE A 257 -14.58 5.69 -6.18
C ILE A 257 -13.88 4.72 -5.22
N LYS A 258 -14.50 4.42 -4.10
CA LYS A 258 -14.01 3.42 -3.14
C LYS A 258 -14.07 2.03 -3.75
N LYS A 259 -12.98 1.25 -3.59
CA LYS A 259 -12.91 -0.15 -4.00
C LYS A 259 -13.01 -1.05 -2.76
N GLU A 260 -14.16 -1.71 -2.56
CA GLU A 260 -14.46 -2.44 -1.32
C GLU A 260 -13.44 -3.53 -0.94
N LYS A 261 -12.82 -4.19 -1.91
CA LYS A 261 -11.87 -5.29 -1.70
C LYS A 261 -10.40 -4.84 -1.62
N GLY A 262 -10.13 -3.54 -1.60
CA GLY A 262 -8.78 -3.00 -1.66
C GLY A 262 -8.29 -2.33 -0.37
N ASN A 263 -9.10 -2.31 0.68
CA ASN A 263 -8.73 -1.69 1.95
C ASN A 263 -7.58 -2.44 2.62
N LEU A 264 -6.69 -1.68 3.27
CA LEU A 264 -5.52 -2.19 3.95
C LEU A 264 -5.54 -1.83 5.44
N LEU A 265 -4.99 -2.73 6.24
CA LEU A 265 -4.61 -2.46 7.63
C LEU A 265 -3.17 -2.94 7.79
N THR A 266 -2.31 -2.06 8.30
CA THR A 266 -0.93 -2.39 8.63
C THR A 266 -0.79 -2.59 10.13
N ALA A 267 -0.05 -3.63 10.52
CA ALA A 267 0.32 -3.89 11.89
C ALA A 267 1.83 -4.10 11.99
N TYR A 268 2.42 -3.61 13.09
CA TYR A 268 3.84 -3.67 13.40
C TYR A 268 4.04 -4.50 14.66
N TRP A 269 4.82 -5.55 14.54
CA TRP A 269 5.09 -6.44 15.65
C TRP A 269 6.60 -6.63 15.85
N LYS A 270 7.07 -6.21 17.01
CA LYS A 270 8.43 -6.54 17.43
C LYS A 270 8.45 -7.92 18.07
N VAL A 271 9.01 -8.89 17.36
CA VAL A 271 9.16 -10.26 17.85
C VAL A 271 10.11 -10.27 19.03
N GLN A 272 9.66 -10.79 20.17
CA GLN A 272 10.45 -10.77 21.40
C GLN A 272 11.73 -11.59 21.26
N ASP A 273 12.83 -11.06 21.78
CA ASP A 273 14.06 -11.84 22.02
C ASP A 273 13.77 -12.90 23.08
N ARG A 274 14.23 -14.13 22.84
CA ARG A 274 14.11 -15.21 23.82
C ARG A 274 15.26 -15.17 24.81
#